data_222112c97ae1a103cf65646b569ffd68
#
_entry.id   222112c97ae1a103cf65646b569ffd68
#
_cell.length_a   1.000
_cell.length_b   1.000
_cell.length_c   1.000
_cell.angle_alpha   90.00
_cell.angle_beta   90.00
_cell.angle_gamma   90.00
#
_symmetry.space_group_name_H-M   'P 1'
#
loop_
_entity.id
_entity.type
_entity.pdbx_description
1 polymer ?
#
loop_
_entity_poly.entity_id
_entity_poly.type
_entity_poly.pdbx_seq_one_letter_code
_entity_poly.pdbx_strand_id
1 'polypeptide(L)'
;FANINNKSALIRDQVFFDLASISAGAIPEEPMEAIKHSALLHQYAAQLDAYKPTGNVSMEDLCAPIPHPRNSYGVGLNYQLHIEEAASKTPSVPMVFTKFPSCISAPTSDVIMRSDECDYEGELVIVIGEGGKNIPKDNAWSHVLGFCVGQDFSDRGVQYKDQPAQFNLGKSFDTFGPIGPYLVSIDSFTDPSDLSITTKV
;
A
#
# COMPACT_ATOMS: atom_id res chain seq x y z
N PHE A 1 5.87 -0.30 9.81
CA PHE A 1 5.99 -1.73 9.50
C PHE A 1 6.59 -1.91 8.12
N ALA A 2 7.46 -2.90 7.97
CA ALA A 2 8.10 -3.23 6.70
C ALA A 2 8.16 -4.73 6.47
N ASN A 3 8.36 -5.07 5.21
CA ASN A 3 8.73 -6.40 4.76
C ASN A 3 10.17 -6.34 4.25
N ILE A 4 11.10 -6.93 4.98
CA ILE A 4 12.53 -6.97 4.63
C ILE A 4 12.91 -8.41 4.32
N ASN A 5 13.24 -8.70 3.08
CA ASN A 5 13.59 -10.06 2.61
C ASN A 5 12.53 -11.11 3.01
N ASN A 6 11.24 -10.76 2.84
CA ASN A 6 10.06 -11.56 3.21
C ASN A 6 9.88 -11.80 4.71
N LYS A 7 10.46 -10.92 5.56
CA LYS A 7 10.31 -10.96 7.00
C LYS A 7 9.69 -9.69 7.53
N SER A 8 8.84 -9.84 8.54
CA SER A 8 8.21 -8.71 9.22
C SER A 8 9.21 -7.92 10.05
N ALA A 9 9.21 -6.60 9.91
CA ALA A 9 10.10 -5.71 10.63
C ALA A 9 9.42 -4.39 11.01
N LEU A 10 9.97 -3.72 12.04
CA LEU A 10 9.74 -2.30 12.27
C LEU A 10 10.96 -1.51 11.81
N ILE A 11 10.71 -0.31 11.28
CA ILE A 11 11.78 0.62 10.87
C ILE A 11 11.69 1.87 11.72
N ARG A 12 12.88 2.37 12.15
CA ARG A 12 13.08 3.68 12.75
C ARG A 12 14.49 4.18 12.42
N ASP A 13 14.58 5.43 11.98
CA ASP A 13 15.87 6.10 11.72
C ASP A 13 16.84 5.32 10.81
N GLN A 14 16.32 4.75 9.72
CA GLN A 14 17.07 3.94 8.75
C GLN A 14 17.63 2.60 9.27
N VAL A 15 17.25 2.17 10.46
CA VAL A 15 17.53 0.84 10.96
C VAL A 15 16.25 0.03 11.08
N PHE A 16 16.38 -1.29 11.02
CA PHE A 16 15.23 -2.17 11.19
C PHE A 16 15.40 -3.11 12.38
N PHE A 17 14.28 -3.56 12.90
CA PHE A 17 14.13 -4.49 14.01
C PHE A 17 13.29 -5.68 13.51
N ASP A 18 13.88 -6.86 13.46
CA ASP A 18 13.18 -8.10 13.13
C ASP A 18 12.14 -8.41 14.20
N LEU A 19 10.87 -8.43 13.80
CA LEU A 19 9.75 -8.54 14.73
C LEU A 19 9.69 -9.90 15.42
N ALA A 20 9.98 -10.97 14.71
CA ALA A 20 10.00 -12.30 15.32
C ALA A 20 11.08 -12.40 16.41
N SER A 21 12.25 -11.80 16.17
CA SER A 21 13.35 -11.78 17.13
C SER A 21 13.05 -10.95 18.36
N ILE A 22 12.61 -9.68 18.20
CA ILE A 22 12.37 -8.79 19.34
C ILE A 22 11.15 -9.21 20.16
N SER A 23 10.18 -9.89 19.54
CA SER A 23 8.96 -10.39 20.21
C SER A 23 9.10 -11.82 20.75
N ALA A 24 10.27 -12.44 20.62
CA ALA A 24 10.49 -13.85 20.95
C ALA A 24 9.44 -14.79 20.30
N GLY A 25 9.07 -14.48 19.05
CA GLY A 25 8.09 -15.24 18.28
C GLY A 25 6.63 -14.90 18.53
N ALA A 26 6.31 -13.92 19.39
CA ALA A 26 4.92 -13.49 19.61
C ALA A 26 4.32 -12.81 18.37
N ILE A 27 5.15 -12.20 17.53
CA ILE A 27 4.77 -11.70 16.21
C ILE A 27 5.44 -12.59 15.16
N PRO A 28 4.66 -13.18 14.24
CA PRO A 28 5.21 -14.04 13.19
C PRO A 28 6.21 -13.34 12.27
N GLU A 29 7.15 -14.11 11.73
CA GLU A 29 8.11 -13.63 10.73
C GLU A 29 7.42 -13.26 9.40
N GLU A 30 6.36 -13.99 9.04
CA GLU A 30 5.62 -13.78 7.80
C GLU A 30 4.80 -12.47 7.86
N PRO A 31 4.98 -11.52 6.89
CA PRO A 31 4.38 -10.19 6.94
C PRO A 31 2.85 -10.17 7.03
N MET A 32 2.15 -11.03 6.26
CA MET A 32 0.68 -11.06 6.25
C MET A 32 0.09 -11.64 7.54
N GLU A 33 0.84 -12.48 8.24
CA GLU A 33 0.44 -12.95 9.58
C GLU A 33 0.79 -11.90 10.64
N ALA A 34 1.95 -11.24 10.52
CA ALA A 34 2.40 -10.22 11.46
C ALA A 34 1.42 -9.04 11.56
N ILE A 35 0.88 -8.56 10.44
CA ILE A 35 -0.06 -7.41 10.43
C ILE A 35 -1.38 -7.70 11.17
N LYS A 36 -1.74 -8.95 11.38
CA LYS A 36 -2.93 -9.34 12.18
C LYS A 36 -2.75 -9.03 13.68
N HIS A 37 -1.53 -8.76 14.11
CA HIS A 37 -1.17 -8.45 15.49
C HIS A 37 -0.99 -6.94 15.72
N SER A 38 -1.87 -6.09 15.16
CA SER A 38 -1.73 -4.62 15.17
C SER A 38 -1.43 -4.04 16.55
N ALA A 39 -2.12 -4.49 17.60
CA ALA A 39 -1.89 -4.05 18.97
C ALA A 39 -0.45 -4.34 19.46
N LEU A 40 0.09 -5.53 19.13
CA LEU A 40 1.47 -5.87 19.45
C LEU A 40 2.45 -5.05 18.62
N LEU A 41 2.17 -4.80 17.35
CA LEU A 41 2.99 -3.94 16.49
C LEU A 41 3.16 -2.55 17.12
N HIS A 42 2.07 -1.91 17.57
CA HIS A 42 2.12 -0.62 18.27
C HIS A 42 2.88 -0.70 19.58
N GLN A 43 2.68 -1.76 20.37
CA GLN A 43 3.38 -1.97 21.63
C GLN A 43 4.90 -2.04 21.40
N TYR A 44 5.37 -2.85 20.46
CA TYR A 44 6.79 -2.97 20.16
C TYR A 44 7.35 -1.71 19.52
N ALA A 45 6.60 -1.02 18.66
CA ALA A 45 7.00 0.25 18.08
C ALA A 45 7.28 1.32 19.15
N ALA A 46 6.45 1.38 20.21
CA ALA A 46 6.63 2.30 21.32
C ALA A 46 7.85 1.95 22.22
N GLN A 47 8.38 0.74 22.12
CA GLN A 47 9.45 0.23 22.99
C GLN A 47 10.76 -0.06 22.24
N LEU A 48 10.93 0.42 21.01
CA LEU A 48 12.10 0.09 20.17
C LEU A 48 13.43 0.48 20.81
N ASP A 49 13.46 1.48 21.70
CA ASP A 49 14.66 1.86 22.45
C ASP A 49 15.21 0.75 23.38
N ALA A 50 14.36 -0.20 23.75
CA ALA A 50 14.77 -1.33 24.59
C ALA A 50 15.49 -2.44 23.79
N TYR A 51 15.47 -2.37 22.46
CA TYR A 51 16.01 -3.39 21.58
C TYR A 51 17.19 -2.88 20.77
N LYS A 52 18.08 -3.80 20.41
CA LYS A 52 19.15 -3.50 19.44
C LYS A 52 18.60 -3.63 18.02
N PRO A 53 18.93 -2.70 17.10
CA PRO A 53 18.62 -2.86 15.70
C PRO A 53 19.19 -4.15 15.15
N THR A 54 18.46 -4.78 14.24
CA THR A 54 18.90 -5.98 13.54
C THR A 54 19.88 -5.61 12.41
N GLY A 55 19.65 -4.47 11.76
CA GLY A 55 20.52 -3.99 10.69
C GLY A 55 20.08 -2.62 10.14
N ASN A 56 20.80 -2.15 9.13
CA ASN A 56 20.43 -0.97 8.37
C ASN A 56 19.42 -1.33 7.28
N VAL A 57 18.51 -0.42 6.97
CA VAL A 57 17.56 -0.57 5.86
C VAL A 57 18.30 -0.34 4.54
N SER A 58 18.19 -1.32 3.63
CA SER A 58 18.53 -1.14 2.22
C SER A 58 17.24 -1.15 1.40
N MET A 59 17.14 -0.26 0.42
CA MET A 59 15.99 -0.24 -0.49
C MET A 59 15.87 -1.53 -1.30
N GLU A 60 16.98 -2.19 -1.58
CA GLU A 60 17.02 -3.46 -2.34
C GLU A 60 16.44 -4.64 -1.54
N ASP A 61 16.47 -4.56 -0.20
CA ASP A 61 15.93 -5.59 0.68
C ASP A 61 14.43 -5.43 0.95
N LEU A 62 13.85 -4.27 0.58
CA LEU A 62 12.44 -3.98 0.82
C LEU A 62 11.56 -4.69 -0.19
N CYS A 63 10.67 -5.50 0.33
CA CYS A 63 9.57 -6.11 -0.41
C CYS A 63 8.28 -5.31 -0.19
N ALA A 64 7.23 -5.60 -0.96
CA ALA A 64 5.91 -5.04 -0.69
C ALA A 64 5.52 -5.26 0.78
N PRO A 65 5.15 -4.22 1.56
CA PRO A 65 4.80 -4.41 2.96
C PRO A 65 3.58 -5.31 3.14
N ILE A 66 2.70 -5.34 2.14
CA ILE A 66 1.52 -6.19 2.07
C ILE A 66 1.59 -7.00 0.76
N PRO A 67 2.38 -8.09 0.73
CA PRO A 67 2.68 -8.78 -0.54
C PRO A 67 1.49 -9.55 -1.11
N HIS A 68 0.57 -10.02 -0.26
CA HIS A 68 -0.54 -10.88 -0.67
C HIS A 68 -1.86 -10.43 -0.03
N PRO A 69 -2.36 -9.20 -0.34
CA PRO A 69 -3.64 -8.77 0.21
C PRO A 69 -4.75 -9.68 -0.28
N ARG A 70 -5.72 -9.98 0.59
CA ARG A 70 -6.91 -10.76 0.20
C ARG A 70 -7.71 -10.07 -0.92
N ASN A 71 -7.81 -8.75 -0.84
CA ASN A 71 -8.45 -7.90 -1.83
C ASN A 71 -7.61 -6.64 -2.03
N SER A 72 -7.56 -6.16 -3.26
CA SER A 72 -6.96 -4.88 -3.61
C SER A 72 -7.91 -4.14 -4.54
N TYR A 73 -8.23 -2.91 -4.20
CA TYR A 73 -9.16 -2.08 -4.93
C TYR A 73 -8.51 -0.73 -5.28
N GLY A 74 -8.80 -0.23 -6.48
CA GLY A 74 -8.57 1.15 -6.83
C GLY A 74 -9.87 1.95 -6.74
N VAL A 75 -9.76 3.23 -6.43
CA VAL A 75 -10.89 4.18 -6.42
C VAL A 75 -10.59 5.26 -7.43
N GLY A 76 -11.19 5.17 -8.59
CA GLY A 76 -10.99 6.11 -9.69
C GLY A 76 -11.64 7.48 -9.41
N LEU A 77 -11.07 8.53 -10.01
CA LEU A 77 -11.52 9.91 -9.88
C LEU A 77 -11.66 10.36 -8.41
N ASN A 78 -10.67 10.01 -7.58
CA ASN A 78 -10.70 10.23 -6.13
C ASN A 78 -9.89 11.45 -5.67
N TYR A 79 -9.19 12.13 -6.58
CA TYR A 79 -8.44 13.35 -6.31
C TYR A 79 -9.06 14.52 -7.08
N GLN A 80 -9.33 15.64 -6.38
CA GLN A 80 -10.02 16.79 -6.98
C GLN A 80 -9.27 17.34 -8.20
N LEU A 81 -7.95 17.50 -8.12
CA LEU A 81 -7.13 18.00 -9.22
C LEU A 81 -7.16 17.06 -10.43
N HIS A 82 -7.18 15.74 -10.20
CA HIS A 82 -7.29 14.75 -11.28
C HIS A 82 -8.66 14.79 -11.96
N ILE A 83 -9.74 15.01 -11.21
CA ILE A 83 -11.10 15.17 -11.78
C ILE A 83 -11.15 16.39 -12.70
N GLU A 84 -10.53 17.50 -12.29
CA GLU A 84 -10.45 18.75 -13.06
C GLU A 84 -9.60 18.56 -14.34
N GLU A 85 -8.43 17.92 -14.24
CA GLU A 85 -7.55 17.59 -15.37
C GLU A 85 -8.25 16.70 -16.39
N ALA A 86 -8.98 15.69 -15.93
CA ALA A 86 -9.74 14.77 -16.80
C ALA A 86 -11.03 15.39 -17.36
N ALA A 87 -11.31 16.67 -17.06
CA ALA A 87 -12.58 17.36 -17.41
C ALA A 87 -13.83 16.52 -17.05
N SER A 88 -13.74 15.74 -15.98
CA SER A 88 -14.76 14.82 -15.53
C SER A 88 -15.63 15.47 -14.43
N LYS A 89 -16.77 14.84 -14.16
CA LYS A 89 -17.60 15.20 -13.01
C LYS A 89 -17.25 14.31 -11.83
N THR A 90 -17.28 14.87 -10.63
CA THR A 90 -17.15 14.07 -9.40
C THR A 90 -18.23 12.97 -9.38
N PRO A 91 -17.85 11.69 -9.28
CA PRO A 91 -18.82 10.60 -9.21
C PRO A 91 -19.73 10.72 -8.00
N SER A 92 -21.02 10.43 -8.15
CA SER A 92 -22.00 10.42 -7.03
C SER A 92 -21.81 9.20 -6.11
N VAL A 93 -21.17 8.14 -6.61
CA VAL A 93 -20.71 6.94 -5.89
C VAL A 93 -19.26 6.67 -6.27
N PRO A 94 -18.44 6.15 -5.35
CA PRO A 94 -17.05 5.81 -5.67
C PRO A 94 -16.96 4.86 -6.87
N MET A 95 -16.08 5.17 -7.81
CA MET A 95 -15.80 4.32 -8.95
C MET A 95 -14.74 3.29 -8.54
N VAL A 96 -15.19 2.13 -8.09
CA VAL A 96 -14.31 1.08 -7.57
C VAL A 96 -14.01 0.05 -8.64
N PHE A 97 -12.74 -0.31 -8.79
CA PHE A 97 -12.28 -1.42 -9.61
C PHE A 97 -11.31 -2.30 -8.82
N THR A 98 -11.06 -3.49 -9.30
CA THR A 98 -10.13 -4.44 -8.67
C THR A 98 -8.74 -4.29 -9.29
N LYS A 99 -7.72 -4.18 -8.44
CA LYS A 99 -6.35 -4.54 -8.82
C LYS A 99 -6.12 -5.96 -8.34
N PHE A 100 -5.77 -6.86 -9.25
CA PHE A 100 -5.53 -8.24 -8.86
C PHE A 100 -4.28 -8.36 -8.00
N PRO A 101 -4.32 -9.09 -6.88
CA PRO A 101 -3.17 -9.20 -5.97
C PRO A 101 -1.88 -9.67 -6.65
N SER A 102 -1.98 -10.38 -7.77
CA SER A 102 -0.82 -10.81 -8.58
C SER A 102 0.00 -9.67 -9.17
N CYS A 103 -0.56 -8.45 -9.27
CA CYS A 103 0.19 -7.29 -9.77
C CYS A 103 1.05 -6.62 -8.69
N ILE A 104 0.84 -6.94 -7.41
CA ILE A 104 1.60 -6.34 -6.31
C ILE A 104 3.07 -6.72 -6.40
N SER A 105 3.93 -5.72 -6.31
CA SER A 105 5.38 -5.88 -6.39
C SER A 105 6.10 -5.02 -5.35
N ALA A 106 7.39 -5.26 -5.19
CA ALA A 106 8.23 -4.47 -4.28
C ALA A 106 8.38 -3.01 -4.76
N PRO A 107 8.67 -2.06 -3.86
CA PRO A 107 8.75 -0.64 -4.20
C PRO A 107 9.82 -0.29 -5.23
N THR A 108 10.83 -1.14 -5.38
CA THR A 108 11.96 -0.97 -6.30
C THR A 108 11.97 -1.98 -7.45
N SER A 109 10.88 -2.75 -7.62
CA SER A 109 10.77 -3.71 -8.72
C SER A 109 10.75 -3.01 -10.07
N ASP A 110 11.37 -3.62 -11.06
CA ASP A 110 11.18 -3.22 -12.44
C ASP A 110 9.71 -3.42 -12.85
N VAL A 111 9.17 -2.46 -13.58
CA VAL A 111 7.83 -2.56 -14.15
C VAL A 111 7.93 -3.14 -15.56
N ILE A 112 7.30 -4.30 -15.76
CA ILE A 112 7.29 -4.98 -17.06
C ILE A 112 6.20 -4.39 -17.94
N MET A 113 6.56 -3.40 -18.75
CA MET A 113 5.63 -2.76 -19.67
C MET A 113 5.12 -3.75 -20.71
N ARG A 114 3.80 -3.71 -20.97
CA ARG A 114 3.13 -4.61 -21.92
C ARG A 114 3.00 -3.99 -23.31
N SER A 115 3.02 -2.67 -23.37
CA SER A 115 2.89 -1.89 -24.60
C SER A 115 3.53 -0.50 -24.40
N ASP A 116 3.61 0.27 -25.46
CA ASP A 116 4.05 1.68 -25.43
C ASP A 116 2.96 2.63 -24.86
N GLU A 117 1.78 2.09 -24.52
CA GLU A 117 0.67 2.85 -23.95
C GLU A 117 0.55 2.65 -22.42
N CYS A 118 1.61 2.15 -21.79
CA CYS A 118 1.69 2.06 -20.33
C CYS A 118 1.94 3.44 -19.71
N ASP A 119 1.20 3.72 -18.65
CA ASP A 119 1.18 5.00 -17.95
C ASP A 119 1.26 4.77 -16.43
N TYR A 120 1.70 5.79 -15.69
CA TYR A 120 1.84 5.76 -14.24
C TYR A 120 0.72 6.54 -13.55
N GLU A 121 0.37 6.14 -12.34
CA GLU A 121 -0.54 6.86 -11.44
C GLU A 121 0.00 6.75 -10.02
N GLY A 122 0.54 7.87 -9.48
CA GLY A 122 0.99 7.91 -8.09
C GLY A 122 -0.18 7.91 -7.13
N GLU A 123 -0.18 6.98 -6.17
CA GLU A 123 -1.33 6.69 -5.32
C GLU A 123 -1.00 6.62 -3.83
N LEU A 124 -1.96 7.04 -3.00
CA LEU A 124 -2.01 6.72 -1.59
C LEU A 124 -2.63 5.33 -1.42
N VAL A 125 -1.87 4.41 -0.85
CA VAL A 125 -2.37 3.07 -0.52
C VAL A 125 -2.81 3.05 0.94
N ILE A 126 -4.10 2.75 1.15
CA ILE A 126 -4.71 2.61 2.48
C ILE A 126 -4.78 1.12 2.81
N VAL A 127 -4.12 0.72 3.90
CA VAL A 127 -4.14 -0.66 4.38
C VAL A 127 -5.15 -0.80 5.50
N ILE A 128 -6.13 -1.70 5.30
CA ILE A 128 -7.14 -2.03 6.31
C ILE A 128 -6.56 -3.08 7.25
N GLY A 129 -6.51 -2.77 8.54
CA GLY A 129 -6.04 -3.66 9.60
C GLY A 129 -7.14 -4.53 10.16
N GLU A 130 -8.28 -3.95 10.47
CA GLU A 130 -9.43 -4.65 11.01
C GLU A 130 -10.57 -4.70 9.97
N GLY A 131 -10.95 -5.92 9.59
CA GLY A 131 -12.06 -6.11 8.67
C GLY A 131 -13.42 -5.77 9.32
N GLY A 132 -14.42 -5.48 8.48
CA GLY A 132 -15.77 -5.21 8.98
C GLY A 132 -16.82 -5.24 7.87
N LYS A 133 -18.08 -5.09 8.29
CA LYS A 133 -19.22 -5.01 7.39
C LYS A 133 -20.15 -3.89 7.85
N ASN A 134 -20.62 -3.07 6.90
CA ASN A 134 -21.48 -1.93 7.17
C ASN A 134 -20.88 -0.95 8.21
N ILE A 135 -19.57 -0.71 8.11
CA ILE A 135 -18.84 0.18 9.02
C ILE A 135 -19.40 1.60 8.87
N PRO A 136 -19.87 2.25 9.97
CA PRO A 136 -20.27 3.63 9.91
C PRO A 136 -19.11 4.53 9.47
N LYS A 137 -19.42 5.59 8.71
CA LYS A 137 -18.41 6.53 8.22
C LYS A 137 -17.51 7.07 9.35
N ASP A 138 -18.10 7.42 10.48
CA ASP A 138 -17.38 7.99 11.62
C ASP A 138 -16.40 7.02 12.28
N ASN A 139 -16.57 5.72 12.03
CA ASN A 139 -15.69 4.67 12.53
C ASN A 139 -14.69 4.15 11.49
N ALA A 140 -14.73 4.66 10.24
CA ALA A 140 -13.92 4.12 9.15
C ALA A 140 -12.41 4.20 9.44
N TRP A 141 -11.94 5.30 10.03
CA TRP A 141 -10.53 5.49 10.35
C TRP A 141 -9.99 4.47 11.38
N SER A 142 -10.80 3.99 12.31
CA SER A 142 -10.37 2.97 13.28
C SER A 142 -10.05 1.62 12.66
N HIS A 143 -10.47 1.39 11.42
CA HIS A 143 -10.17 0.17 10.65
C HIS A 143 -8.90 0.29 9.81
N VAL A 144 -8.34 1.49 9.68
CA VAL A 144 -7.12 1.73 8.90
C VAL A 144 -5.90 1.39 9.74
N LEU A 145 -5.04 0.50 9.24
CA LEU A 145 -3.77 0.17 9.87
C LEU A 145 -2.72 1.25 9.57
N GLY A 146 -2.70 1.77 8.37
CA GLY A 146 -1.75 2.78 7.94
C GLY A 146 -1.75 3.00 6.44
N PHE A 147 -0.77 3.76 5.99
CA PHE A 147 -0.59 4.17 4.60
C PHE A 147 0.77 3.76 4.06
N CYS A 148 0.82 3.48 2.77
CA CYS A 148 2.06 3.48 2.00
C CYS A 148 1.83 4.16 0.64
N VAL A 149 2.91 4.38 -0.09
CA VAL A 149 2.84 4.89 -1.46
C VAL A 149 2.66 3.71 -2.41
N GLY A 150 1.99 3.93 -3.51
CA GLY A 150 1.86 2.95 -4.58
C GLY A 150 1.85 3.61 -5.95
N GLN A 151 1.90 2.76 -6.96
CA GLN A 151 1.67 3.14 -8.34
C GLN A 151 0.56 2.25 -8.92
N ASP A 152 -0.43 2.86 -9.54
CA ASP A 152 -1.46 2.16 -10.30
C ASP A 152 -1.11 2.18 -11.78
N PHE A 153 -0.04 1.45 -12.15
CA PHE A 153 0.35 1.34 -13.55
C PHE A 153 -0.79 0.81 -14.38
N SER A 154 -0.94 1.40 -15.57
CA SER A 154 -2.08 1.20 -16.45
C SER A 154 -1.62 1.03 -17.89
N ASP A 155 -2.04 -0.04 -18.55
CA ASP A 155 -1.98 -0.15 -20.01
C ASP A 155 -3.24 0.51 -20.57
N ARG A 156 -3.08 1.73 -21.11
CA ARG A 156 -4.21 2.53 -21.61
C ARG A 156 -4.83 1.91 -22.84
N GLY A 157 -4.03 1.24 -23.67
CA GLY A 157 -4.53 0.51 -24.84
C GLY A 157 -5.48 -0.61 -24.47
N VAL A 158 -5.18 -1.37 -23.41
CA VAL A 158 -6.09 -2.40 -22.89
C VAL A 158 -7.28 -1.78 -22.16
N GLN A 159 -7.03 -0.74 -21.33
CA GLN A 159 -8.06 -0.08 -20.53
C GLN A 159 -9.19 0.49 -21.36
N TYR A 160 -8.88 1.12 -22.49
CA TYR A 160 -9.83 1.86 -23.31
C TYR A 160 -10.12 1.23 -24.67
N LYS A 161 -9.67 0.01 -24.91
CA LYS A 161 -9.85 -0.70 -26.18
C LYS A 161 -11.30 -0.82 -26.60
N ASP A 162 -12.17 -1.07 -25.63
CA ASP A 162 -13.60 -1.26 -25.87
C ASP A 162 -14.44 -0.36 -24.94
N GLN A 163 -15.74 -0.27 -25.18
CA GLN A 163 -16.69 0.39 -24.30
C GLN A 163 -17.71 -0.63 -23.77
N PRO A 164 -17.90 -0.69 -22.44
CA PRO A 164 -17.26 0.14 -21.39
C PRO A 164 -15.78 -0.18 -21.19
N ALA A 165 -15.02 0.81 -20.69
CA ALA A 165 -13.60 0.67 -20.42
C ALA A 165 -13.29 -0.49 -19.43
N GLN A 166 -12.19 -1.20 -19.66
CA GLN A 166 -11.77 -2.36 -18.85
C GLN A 166 -10.63 -1.98 -17.90
N PHE A 167 -10.99 -1.54 -16.69
CA PHE A 167 -10.01 -1.10 -15.68
C PHE A 167 -9.23 -2.27 -15.09
N ASN A 168 -9.92 -3.34 -14.66
CA ASN A 168 -9.30 -4.41 -13.88
C ASN A 168 -8.10 -5.04 -14.61
N LEU A 169 -8.26 -5.44 -15.86
CA LEU A 169 -7.22 -6.09 -16.65
C LEU A 169 -6.09 -5.11 -16.99
N GLY A 170 -6.42 -3.92 -17.54
CA GLY A 170 -5.44 -2.92 -17.95
C GLY A 170 -4.56 -2.40 -16.82
N LYS A 171 -5.00 -2.56 -15.56
CA LYS A 171 -4.32 -2.09 -14.35
C LYS A 171 -3.74 -3.22 -13.48
N SER A 172 -3.76 -4.47 -13.93
CA SER A 172 -3.38 -5.62 -13.09
C SER A 172 -2.41 -6.59 -13.74
N PHE A 173 -1.66 -6.16 -14.76
CA PHE A 173 -0.54 -6.96 -15.26
C PHE A 173 0.53 -7.12 -14.18
N ASP A 174 1.35 -8.15 -14.30
CA ASP A 174 2.45 -8.40 -13.37
C ASP A 174 3.30 -7.14 -13.20
N THR A 175 3.67 -6.81 -11.96
CA THR A 175 4.42 -5.62 -11.56
C THR A 175 3.70 -4.26 -11.67
N PHE A 176 2.42 -4.22 -12.06
CA PHE A 176 1.67 -2.97 -12.21
C PHE A 176 1.17 -2.36 -10.89
N GLY A 177 1.48 -2.97 -9.76
CA GLY A 177 1.10 -2.49 -8.43
C GLY A 177 2.26 -2.47 -7.44
N PRO A 178 3.37 -1.78 -7.71
CA PRO A 178 4.41 -1.62 -6.71
C PRO A 178 3.89 -0.79 -5.54
N ILE A 179 4.10 -1.27 -4.32
CA ILE A 179 3.70 -0.59 -3.09
C ILE A 179 4.84 -0.58 -2.06
N GLY A 180 4.91 0.47 -1.27
CA GLY A 180 5.91 0.61 -0.21
C GLY A 180 6.35 2.06 0.01
N PRO A 181 7.59 2.31 0.40
CA PRO A 181 8.62 1.33 0.77
C PRO A 181 8.28 0.57 2.05
N TYR A 182 7.47 1.15 2.93
CA TYR A 182 6.96 0.55 4.16
C TYR A 182 5.59 1.13 4.51
N LEU A 183 4.90 0.48 5.42
CA LEU A 183 3.62 0.93 5.94
C LEU A 183 3.86 1.88 7.13
N VAL A 184 3.38 3.11 7.02
CA VAL A 184 3.37 4.10 8.10
C VAL A 184 2.02 4.01 8.82
N SER A 185 2.05 3.82 10.13
CA SER A 185 0.84 3.69 10.95
C SER A 185 -0.02 4.96 10.91
N ILE A 186 -1.34 4.79 10.97
CA ILE A 186 -2.31 5.90 10.91
C ILE A 186 -2.10 6.94 12.01
N ASP A 187 -1.67 6.53 13.19
CA ASP A 187 -1.40 7.40 14.35
C ASP A 187 -0.14 8.26 14.21
N SER A 188 0.66 8.03 13.17
CA SER A 188 1.80 8.89 12.81
C SER A 188 1.39 10.18 12.10
N PHE A 189 0.13 10.31 11.68
CA PHE A 189 -0.37 11.47 10.95
C PHE A 189 -1.24 12.36 11.85
N THR A 190 -0.98 13.68 11.82
CA THR A 190 -1.80 14.66 12.56
C THR A 190 -3.20 14.75 11.96
N ASP A 191 -3.27 14.79 10.63
CA ASP A 191 -4.53 14.76 9.87
C ASP A 191 -4.37 13.84 8.65
N PRO A 192 -4.90 12.62 8.71
CA PRO A 192 -4.81 11.67 7.60
C PRO A 192 -5.69 12.06 6.41
N SER A 193 -6.54 13.06 6.52
CA SER A 193 -7.38 13.55 5.42
C SER A 193 -6.74 14.69 4.61
N ASP A 194 -5.60 15.23 5.07
CA ASP A 194 -4.87 16.32 4.41
C ASP A 194 -3.42 15.89 4.13
N LEU A 195 -3.25 15.10 3.09
CA LEU A 195 -1.95 14.58 2.66
C LEU A 195 -1.61 15.05 1.24
N SER A 196 -0.34 15.41 1.03
CA SER A 196 0.18 15.74 -0.29
C SER A 196 0.81 14.51 -0.94
N ILE A 197 0.54 14.31 -2.23
CA ILE A 197 1.19 13.29 -3.06
C ILE A 197 1.87 13.96 -4.25
N THR A 198 3.06 13.51 -4.59
CA THR A 198 3.82 14.02 -5.75
C THR A 198 4.50 12.86 -6.45
N THR A 199 4.32 12.78 -7.76
CA THR A 199 5.07 11.86 -8.62
C THR A 199 6.13 12.64 -9.40
N LYS A 200 7.33 12.07 -9.51
CA LYS A 200 8.42 12.60 -10.35
C LYS A 200 8.76 11.54 -11.39
N VAL A 201 8.88 11.97 -12.64
CA VAL A 201 9.23 11.15 -13.80
C VAL A 201 10.50 11.69 -14.41
#